data_93c19a380356754283c6614d875ed776
#
_entry.id   93c19a380356754283c6614d875ed776
#
_cell.length_a   1.000
_cell.length_b   1.000
_cell.length_c   1.000
_cell.angle_alpha   90.00
_cell.angle_beta   90.00
_cell.angle_gamma   90.00
#
_symmetry.space_group_name_H-M   'P 1'
#
loop_
_entity.id
_entity.type
_entity.pdbx_description
1 polymer ?
#
loop_
_entity_poly.entity_id
_entity_poly.type
_entity_poly.pdbx_seq_one_letter_code
_entity_poly.pdbx_strand_id
1 'polypeptide(L)'
;MSSTVKGLIAGIAALVVLGGGILAMKLTEPKPETQDTESSATEETAPEVYRFDYNNIKTFEVTNENGGYTLKRTYRAATEEEQSKFEVEGLENIKLDDTIMADFGPNAAVLTASMLIEENCSDLSRFGLDKPKAQAVITLDGDDAQTITLLLGNDTPAGDIYVCLKGTDTVYSAPSSFIKTYLYEKEYFISKEILEEPDDENYPVVQKLTIERSDLDYDIVLEYVGENQSGGTVSTHMMTSPVNAYLNVSSSVDYTHGLFGLNASSVLSVSPSEEELAFSGLNEPACVVTMVLEDGKEYVLNIGKQYSGGSDDTSSAGYIGYFEGTDILWHFSEDAVPWVNMKPEDAMSSLVFGSYIYDLKSLDIESESGNAKFSFSGTSADTYSVMLNGKEFDFDRYKAFYQALINAPAEEICLTDEGIGKKLASFEVKYNNGNPDELIEFYEADNKRVIIKKNGITSFKCRMAFVEKALLPNIANIEGESDFVTNW
;
A
#
# COMPACT_ATOMS: atom_id res chain seq x y z
N MET A 1 18.31 -5.30 -19.19
CA MET A 1 18.25 -4.06 -18.38
C MET A 1 16.90 -3.41 -18.60
N SER A 2 16.10 -3.30 -17.56
CA SER A 2 14.74 -2.73 -17.62
C SER A 2 14.76 -1.24 -18.00
N SER A 3 13.64 -0.73 -18.49
CA SER A 3 13.47 0.70 -18.84
C SER A 3 13.70 1.62 -17.64
N THR A 4 13.39 1.15 -16.43
CA THR A 4 13.59 1.85 -15.15
C THR A 4 15.07 2.07 -14.82
N VAL A 5 15.92 1.07 -15.07
CA VAL A 5 17.38 1.19 -14.87
C VAL A 5 18.00 2.16 -15.87
N LYS A 6 17.48 2.19 -17.11
CA LYS A 6 17.93 3.18 -18.13
C LYS A 6 17.53 4.61 -17.75
N GLY A 7 16.33 4.79 -17.17
CA GLY A 7 15.87 6.09 -16.68
C GLY A 7 16.70 6.59 -15.49
N LEU A 8 17.05 5.71 -14.56
CA LEU A 8 17.88 6.06 -13.39
C LEU A 8 19.31 6.47 -13.82
N ILE A 9 19.92 5.73 -14.74
CA ILE A 9 21.26 6.05 -15.28
C ILE A 9 21.22 7.37 -16.05
N ALA A 10 20.16 7.65 -16.82
CA ALA A 10 20.01 8.92 -17.51
C ALA A 10 19.82 10.10 -16.55
N GLY A 11 19.08 9.90 -15.45
CA GLY A 11 18.89 10.91 -14.41
C GLY A 11 20.19 11.26 -13.67
N ILE A 12 20.99 10.26 -13.31
CA ILE A 12 22.29 10.46 -12.68
C ILE A 12 23.27 11.15 -13.64
N ALA A 13 23.28 10.77 -14.91
CA ALA A 13 24.12 11.43 -15.92
C ALA A 13 23.73 12.92 -16.11
N ALA A 14 22.44 13.25 -16.11
CA ALA A 14 21.96 14.64 -16.19
C ALA A 14 22.39 15.48 -14.96
N LEU A 15 22.33 14.89 -13.75
CA LEU A 15 22.78 15.54 -12.52
C LEU A 15 24.31 15.82 -12.52
N VAL A 16 25.10 14.87 -13.03
CA VAL A 16 26.57 15.05 -13.15
C VAL A 16 26.92 16.13 -14.19
N VAL A 17 26.19 16.21 -15.30
CA VAL A 17 26.39 17.25 -16.31
C VAL A 17 26.01 18.64 -15.78
N LEU A 18 24.89 18.75 -15.04
CA LEU A 18 24.45 20.00 -14.42
C LEU A 18 25.42 20.43 -13.30
N GLY A 19 25.84 19.51 -12.43
CA GLY A 19 26.82 19.79 -11.39
C GLY A 19 28.19 20.15 -11.95
N GLY A 20 28.65 19.44 -12.97
CA GLY A 20 29.91 19.73 -13.69
C GLY A 20 29.87 21.06 -14.43
N GLY A 21 28.73 21.43 -15.01
CA GLY A 21 28.52 22.72 -15.69
C GLY A 21 28.63 23.91 -14.74
N ILE A 22 28.05 23.81 -13.55
CA ILE A 22 28.12 24.86 -12.52
C ILE A 22 29.57 25.00 -11.98
N LEU A 23 30.28 23.88 -11.81
CA LEU A 23 31.68 23.92 -11.38
C LEU A 23 32.58 24.53 -12.46
N ALA A 24 32.35 24.23 -13.74
CA ALA A 24 33.10 24.80 -14.86
C ALA A 24 32.81 26.30 -15.02
N MET A 25 31.59 26.78 -14.81
CA MET A 25 31.27 28.21 -14.79
C MET A 25 32.00 28.96 -13.69
N LYS A 26 32.09 28.41 -12.47
CA LYS A 26 32.84 29.01 -11.35
C LYS A 26 34.37 29.08 -11.61
N LEU A 27 34.89 28.16 -12.43
CA LEU A 27 36.32 28.13 -12.75
C LEU A 27 36.72 29.04 -13.93
N THR A 28 35.76 29.57 -14.69
CA THR A 28 35.97 30.41 -15.88
C THR A 28 35.56 31.86 -15.72
N GLU A 29 35.09 32.28 -14.54
CA GLU A 29 34.86 33.70 -14.26
C GLU A 29 36.20 34.45 -14.17
N PRO A 30 36.36 35.55 -14.92
CA PRO A 30 37.57 36.40 -14.78
C PRO A 30 37.58 37.05 -13.41
N LYS A 31 38.70 36.91 -12.69
CA LYS A 31 38.93 37.59 -11.41
C LYS A 31 38.68 39.09 -11.58
N PRO A 32 37.82 39.71 -10.77
CA PRO A 32 37.76 41.15 -10.70
C PRO A 32 39.07 41.68 -10.07
N GLU A 33 39.59 42.73 -10.62
CA GLU A 33 40.72 43.48 -10.05
C GLU A 33 40.35 44.01 -8.66
N THR A 34 41.20 43.74 -7.71
CA THR A 34 41.13 44.20 -6.32
C THR A 34 41.08 45.73 -6.26
N GLN A 35 39.91 46.26 -5.90
CA GLN A 35 39.85 47.51 -5.16
C GLN A 35 39.67 47.12 -3.67
N ASP A 36 40.68 47.41 -2.89
CA ASP A 36 40.65 47.33 -1.43
C ASP A 36 39.54 48.24 -0.90
N THR A 37 38.42 47.65 -0.60
CA THR A 37 37.44 48.23 0.31
C THR A 37 37.25 47.18 1.41
N GLU A 38 37.94 47.38 2.53
CA GLU A 38 37.65 46.64 3.77
C GLU A 38 36.18 46.85 4.13
N SER A 39 35.33 45.97 3.68
CA SER A 39 34.05 45.71 4.28
C SER A 39 34.20 44.39 5.03
N SER A 40 34.53 44.48 6.30
CA SER A 40 34.37 43.36 7.22
C SER A 40 32.86 43.08 7.35
N ALA A 41 32.32 42.28 6.42
CA ALA A 41 31.09 41.53 6.66
C ALA A 41 31.50 40.49 7.72
N THR A 42 31.30 40.82 8.98
CA THR A 42 31.19 39.84 10.05
C THR A 42 30.04 38.90 9.57
N GLU A 43 30.33 37.63 9.29
CA GLU A 43 29.30 36.62 9.19
C GLU A 43 28.60 36.66 10.55
N GLU A 44 27.43 37.31 10.63
CA GLU A 44 26.58 37.22 11.80
C GLU A 44 26.20 35.73 11.93
N THR A 45 26.85 35.05 12.84
CA THR A 45 26.47 33.69 13.22
C THR A 45 25.04 33.75 13.77
N ALA A 46 24.17 32.92 13.24
CA ALA A 46 22.79 32.82 13.70
C ALA A 46 22.76 32.67 15.24
N PRO A 47 21.95 33.47 15.96
CA PRO A 47 21.97 33.52 17.41
C PRO A 47 21.46 32.19 18.02
N GLU A 48 22.22 31.62 18.93
CA GLU A 48 21.82 30.45 19.70
C GLU A 48 20.93 30.86 20.86
N VAL A 49 19.71 30.33 20.93
CA VAL A 49 18.76 30.62 22.02
C VAL A 49 19.07 29.74 23.24
N TYR A 50 19.29 28.45 22.98
CA TYR A 50 19.80 27.48 23.95
C TYR A 50 20.46 26.28 23.27
N ARG A 51 21.37 25.62 24.04
CA ARG A 51 21.98 24.34 23.68
C ARG A 51 22.26 23.54 24.94
N PHE A 52 21.90 22.25 24.91
CA PHE A 52 22.25 21.29 25.96
C PHE A 52 22.36 19.88 25.35
N ASP A 53 22.90 18.94 26.11
CA ASP A 53 22.92 17.54 25.71
C ASP A 53 21.51 16.98 25.81
N TYR A 54 20.97 16.46 24.68
CA TYR A 54 19.60 15.91 24.65
C TYR A 54 19.46 14.69 25.58
N ASN A 55 20.54 13.95 25.89
CA ASN A 55 20.51 12.85 26.83
C ASN A 55 20.22 13.32 28.27
N ASN A 56 20.35 14.63 28.54
CA ASN A 56 19.99 15.24 29.82
C ASN A 56 18.50 15.64 29.88
N ILE A 57 17.74 15.60 28.76
CA ILE A 57 16.30 15.83 28.79
C ILE A 57 15.66 14.71 29.60
N LYS A 58 14.95 15.06 30.69
CA LYS A 58 14.15 14.15 31.51
C LYS A 58 12.69 14.13 31.04
N THR A 59 12.10 15.32 30.85
CA THR A 59 10.76 15.51 30.32
C THR A 59 10.74 16.68 29.35
N PHE A 60 9.85 16.58 28.35
CA PHE A 60 9.55 17.63 27.39
C PHE A 60 8.04 17.80 27.30
N GLU A 61 7.51 18.87 27.87
CA GLU A 61 6.09 19.11 28.00
C GLU A 61 5.68 20.29 27.12
N VAL A 62 4.78 20.06 26.18
CA VAL A 62 4.21 21.08 25.31
C VAL A 62 2.76 21.31 25.68
N THR A 63 2.40 22.58 25.87
CA THR A 63 1.00 23.02 25.98
C THR A 63 0.72 23.99 24.85
N ASN A 64 -0.32 23.75 24.07
CA ASN A 64 -0.76 24.59 22.97
C ASN A 64 -2.30 24.63 22.89
N GLU A 65 -2.86 25.34 21.91
CA GLU A 65 -4.31 25.45 21.72
C GLU A 65 -5.01 24.13 21.37
N ASN A 66 -4.26 23.15 20.87
CA ASN A 66 -4.74 21.82 20.47
C ASN A 66 -4.58 20.77 21.59
N GLY A 67 -4.11 21.17 22.81
CA GLY A 67 -3.89 20.29 23.95
C GLY A 67 -2.38 20.09 24.26
N GLY A 68 -1.57 19.79 23.25
CA GLY A 68 -0.14 19.53 23.40
C GLY A 68 0.19 18.07 23.72
N TYR A 69 1.41 17.85 24.28
CA TYR A 69 1.91 16.50 24.56
C TYR A 69 3.04 16.51 25.56
N THR A 70 3.33 15.34 26.14
CA THR A 70 4.46 15.14 27.07
C THR A 70 5.31 13.96 26.60
N LEU A 71 6.60 14.18 26.39
CA LEU A 71 7.59 13.12 26.23
C LEU A 71 8.32 12.90 27.56
N LYS A 72 8.44 11.64 27.98
CA LYS A 72 9.18 11.21 29.18
C LYS A 72 10.31 10.28 28.78
N ARG A 73 11.51 10.53 29.28
CA ARG A 73 12.64 9.65 29.03
C ARG A 73 12.45 8.32 29.76
N THR A 74 12.44 7.21 29.02
CA THR A 74 12.37 5.84 29.54
C THR A 74 13.74 5.18 29.67
N TYR A 75 14.67 5.58 28.83
CA TYR A 75 16.05 5.09 28.84
C TYR A 75 17.02 6.27 28.64
N ARG A 76 18.04 6.36 29.50
CA ARG A 76 19.16 7.30 29.34
C ARG A 76 20.32 6.61 28.66
N ALA A 77 20.84 7.18 27.58
CA ALA A 77 22.04 6.68 26.92
C ALA A 77 23.22 6.63 27.89
N ALA A 78 23.96 5.52 27.87
CA ALA A 78 25.14 5.32 28.70
C ALA A 78 26.42 5.81 28.02
N THR A 79 26.41 5.98 26.69
CA THR A 79 27.55 6.42 25.87
C THR A 79 27.09 7.48 24.86
N GLU A 80 28.03 8.20 24.27
CA GLU A 80 27.75 9.19 23.21
C GLU A 80 27.28 8.54 21.89
N GLU A 81 27.50 7.23 21.72
CA GLU A 81 27.08 6.47 20.54
C GLU A 81 25.63 6.00 20.63
N GLU A 82 25.05 6.02 21.83
CA GLU A 82 23.67 5.62 22.08
C GLU A 82 22.76 6.85 22.18
N GLN A 83 21.49 6.66 21.88
CA GLN A 83 20.47 7.68 22.04
C GLN A 83 19.54 7.35 23.21
N SER A 84 19.19 8.35 24.02
CA SER A 84 18.13 8.23 25.01
C SER A 84 16.79 7.97 24.35
N LYS A 85 15.95 7.11 24.98
CA LYS A 85 14.62 6.78 24.47
C LYS A 85 13.57 7.53 25.27
N PHE A 86 12.54 7.92 24.57
CA PHE A 86 11.38 8.62 25.12
C PHE A 86 10.11 7.87 24.77
N GLU A 87 9.09 8.03 25.60
CA GLU A 87 7.71 7.67 25.33
C GLU A 87 6.85 8.93 25.32
N VAL A 88 5.73 8.88 24.60
CA VAL A 88 4.70 9.93 24.59
C VAL A 88 3.63 9.53 25.56
N GLU A 89 3.32 10.40 26.55
CA GLU A 89 2.32 10.12 27.58
C GLU A 89 0.92 9.91 26.96
N GLY A 90 0.29 8.78 27.32
CA GLY A 90 -1.00 8.37 26.75
C GLY A 90 -0.92 7.66 25.41
N LEU A 91 0.31 7.30 24.95
CA LEU A 91 0.54 6.48 23.74
C LEU A 91 1.45 5.27 24.02
N GLU A 92 1.52 4.80 25.29
CA GLU A 92 2.50 3.80 25.75
C GLU A 92 2.39 2.45 25.00
N ASN A 93 1.21 2.13 24.44
CA ASN A 93 0.94 0.89 23.71
C ASN A 93 0.71 1.12 22.20
N ILE A 94 1.00 2.30 21.72
CA ILE A 94 0.82 2.69 20.31
C ILE A 94 2.16 2.69 19.60
N LYS A 95 2.21 2.17 18.37
CA LYS A 95 3.43 2.24 17.52
C LYS A 95 3.71 3.71 17.18
N LEU A 96 4.84 4.22 17.64
CA LEU A 96 5.30 5.56 17.31
C LEU A 96 6.13 5.54 16.02
N ASP A 97 6.22 6.69 15.36
CA ASP A 97 7.09 6.89 14.21
C ASP A 97 8.55 7.03 14.66
N ASP A 98 9.36 6.04 14.34
CA ASP A 98 10.75 5.95 14.76
C ASP A 98 11.58 7.13 14.25
N THR A 99 11.29 7.66 13.05
CA THR A 99 12.01 8.81 12.48
C THR A 99 11.68 10.09 13.24
N ILE A 100 10.39 10.33 13.50
CA ILE A 100 9.95 11.49 14.29
C ILE A 100 10.55 11.44 15.69
N MET A 101 10.51 10.26 16.33
CA MET A 101 11.06 10.07 17.68
C MET A 101 12.58 10.24 17.74
N ALA A 102 13.30 9.73 16.75
CA ALA A 102 14.76 9.87 16.68
C ALA A 102 15.20 11.33 16.44
N ASP A 103 14.48 12.06 15.60
CA ASP A 103 14.80 13.44 15.26
C ASP A 103 14.39 14.43 16.35
N PHE A 104 13.34 14.11 17.12
CA PHE A 104 12.76 15.05 18.09
C PHE A 104 13.75 15.46 19.18
N GLY A 105 14.44 14.51 19.82
CA GLY A 105 15.36 14.76 20.93
C GLY A 105 16.50 15.71 20.56
N PRO A 106 17.32 15.39 19.55
CA PRO A 106 18.38 16.26 19.08
C PRO A 106 17.92 17.67 18.68
N ASN A 107 16.79 17.76 17.97
CA ASN A 107 16.23 19.03 17.53
C ASN A 107 15.68 19.86 18.70
N ALA A 108 15.11 19.22 19.72
CA ALA A 108 14.62 19.88 20.93
C ALA A 108 15.75 20.41 21.84
N ALA A 109 16.93 19.81 21.74
CA ALA A 109 18.07 20.15 22.57
C ALA A 109 18.85 21.41 22.12
N VAL A 110 18.65 21.85 20.88
CA VAL A 110 19.33 22.99 20.29
C VAL A 110 18.34 23.87 19.56
N LEU A 111 18.19 25.12 19.99
CA LEU A 111 17.45 26.12 19.27
C LEU A 111 18.38 27.22 18.77
N THR A 112 18.57 27.26 17.47
CA THR A 112 19.23 28.35 16.75
C THR A 112 18.17 29.23 16.11
N ALA A 113 18.16 30.51 16.43
CA ALA A 113 17.22 31.45 15.87
C ALA A 113 17.65 31.89 14.45
N SER A 114 16.69 32.26 13.62
CA SER A 114 17.00 32.93 12.36
C SER A 114 17.56 34.32 12.58
N MET A 115 17.02 35.04 13.57
CA MET A 115 17.40 36.42 13.86
C MET A 115 17.11 36.80 15.32
N LEU A 116 17.95 37.66 15.89
CA LEU A 116 17.63 38.43 17.10
C LEU A 116 16.71 39.60 16.69
N ILE A 117 15.50 39.65 17.27
CA ILE A 117 14.49 40.67 16.92
C ILE A 117 14.60 41.89 17.83
N GLU A 118 14.61 41.68 19.14
CA GLU A 118 14.66 42.77 20.11
C GLU A 118 15.26 42.29 21.44
N GLU A 119 16.24 43.02 21.95
CA GLU A 119 16.77 42.87 23.33
C GLU A 119 16.06 43.86 24.26
N ASN A 120 15.90 43.49 25.53
CA ASN A 120 15.25 44.31 26.56
C ASN A 120 13.82 44.75 26.12
N CYS A 121 13.07 43.83 25.50
CA CYS A 121 11.71 44.08 25.05
C CYS A 121 10.77 44.37 26.22
N SER A 122 10.22 45.55 26.26
CA SER A 122 9.30 45.98 27.31
C SER A 122 7.85 45.54 27.10
N ASP A 123 7.49 45.12 25.87
CA ASP A 123 6.13 44.75 25.50
C ASP A 123 6.15 43.48 24.62
N LEU A 124 6.12 42.32 25.26
CA LEU A 124 6.05 41.03 24.62
C LEU A 124 4.73 40.77 23.85
N SER A 125 3.67 41.55 24.15
CA SER A 125 2.37 41.38 23.46
C SER A 125 2.43 41.70 21.96
N ARG A 126 3.37 42.55 21.53
CA ARG A 126 3.64 42.84 20.12
C ARG A 126 3.98 41.64 19.27
N PHE A 127 4.53 40.61 19.93
CA PHE A 127 5.01 39.36 19.34
C PHE A 127 4.08 38.18 19.68
N GLY A 128 3.00 38.41 20.45
CA GLY A 128 2.12 37.35 20.94
C GLY A 128 2.71 36.48 22.04
N LEU A 129 3.78 36.94 22.70
CA LEU A 129 4.51 36.18 23.70
C LEU A 129 3.98 36.37 25.15
N ASP A 130 3.06 37.31 25.34
CA ASP A 130 2.29 37.47 26.60
C ASP A 130 1.14 36.42 26.69
N LYS A 131 0.66 35.95 25.54
CA LYS A 131 -0.31 34.87 25.36
C LYS A 131 0.19 33.95 24.25
N PRO A 132 1.20 33.12 24.53
CA PRO A 132 1.87 32.33 23.52
C PRO A 132 0.92 31.27 22.93
N LYS A 133 1.06 30.99 21.63
CA LYS A 133 0.36 29.90 20.91
C LYS A 133 0.77 28.53 21.48
N ALA A 134 2.03 28.42 21.92
CA ALA A 134 2.53 27.22 22.59
C ALA A 134 3.58 27.58 23.64
N GLN A 135 3.70 26.73 24.66
CA GLN A 135 4.73 26.74 25.65
C GLN A 135 5.38 25.37 25.72
N ALA A 136 6.70 25.29 25.58
CA ALA A 136 7.46 24.07 25.76
C ALA A 136 8.29 24.15 27.06
N VAL A 137 8.07 23.24 27.99
CA VAL A 137 8.79 23.12 29.26
C VAL A 137 9.75 21.96 29.17
N ILE A 138 11.04 22.24 29.19
CA ILE A 138 12.12 21.25 29.06
C ILE A 138 12.78 21.11 30.42
N THR A 139 12.65 19.91 31.04
CA THR A 139 13.27 19.59 32.29
C THR A 139 14.52 18.74 32.05
N LEU A 140 15.68 19.23 32.46
CA LEU A 140 16.96 18.54 32.37
C LEU A 140 17.36 17.93 33.73
N ASP A 141 18.12 16.86 33.70
CA ASP A 141 18.74 16.24 34.87
C ASP A 141 20.26 16.11 34.69
N GLY A 142 20.94 15.53 35.70
CA GLY A 142 22.38 15.39 35.68
C GLY A 142 23.10 16.70 36.08
N ASP A 143 24.24 16.96 35.46
CA ASP A 143 25.10 18.14 35.80
C ASP A 143 24.43 19.45 35.36
N ASP A 144 23.52 19.40 34.37
CA ASP A 144 22.78 20.53 33.81
C ASP A 144 21.37 20.68 34.37
N ALA A 145 21.09 20.07 35.52
CA ALA A 145 19.74 20.01 36.09
C ALA A 145 19.10 21.41 36.22
N GLN A 146 18.15 21.68 35.32
CA GLN A 146 17.40 22.93 35.23
C GLN A 146 16.08 22.72 34.50
N THR A 147 15.23 23.73 34.55
CA THR A 147 13.99 23.76 33.73
C THR A 147 14.05 25.00 32.86
N ILE A 148 13.89 24.80 31.55
CA ILE A 148 13.80 25.85 30.55
C ILE A 148 12.39 25.89 30.04
N THR A 149 11.84 27.08 29.83
CA THR A 149 10.51 27.25 29.21
C THR A 149 10.66 28.14 28.00
N LEU A 150 10.34 27.60 26.83
CA LEU A 150 10.26 28.33 25.57
C LEU A 150 8.81 28.76 25.32
N LEU A 151 8.62 30.01 24.97
CA LEU A 151 7.34 30.58 24.55
C LEU A 151 7.33 30.79 23.04
N LEU A 152 6.25 30.37 22.36
CA LEU A 152 6.02 30.56 20.94
C LEU A 152 4.91 31.57 20.73
N GLY A 153 5.23 32.67 20.05
CA GLY A 153 4.28 33.77 19.75
C GLY A 153 3.68 33.69 18.36
N ASN A 154 3.49 34.86 17.77
CA ASN A 154 2.91 35.00 16.43
C ASN A 154 3.91 34.61 15.33
N ASP A 155 3.38 34.32 14.14
CA ASP A 155 4.20 34.14 12.94
C ASP A 155 4.81 35.49 12.53
N THR A 156 6.06 35.44 12.05
CA THR A 156 6.70 36.59 11.43
C THR A 156 6.20 36.78 9.98
N PRO A 157 6.34 37.97 9.39
CA PRO A 157 6.03 38.18 7.97
C PRO A 157 6.84 37.29 7.00
N ALA A 158 7.98 36.75 7.47
CA ALA A 158 8.85 35.87 6.70
C ALA A 158 8.49 34.37 6.85
N GLY A 159 7.52 34.04 7.70
CA GLY A 159 7.06 32.66 7.92
C GLY A 159 7.76 31.92 9.08
N ASP A 160 8.65 32.60 9.80
CA ASP A 160 9.23 32.15 11.07
C ASP A 160 8.24 32.35 12.23
N ILE A 161 8.59 31.91 13.43
CA ILE A 161 7.78 32.10 14.65
C ILE A 161 8.60 32.93 15.65
N TYR A 162 7.96 33.93 16.27
CA TYR A 162 8.59 34.66 17.37
C TYR A 162 8.72 33.77 18.60
N VAL A 163 9.90 33.73 19.21
CA VAL A 163 10.19 32.92 20.38
C VAL A 163 10.93 33.73 21.46
N CYS A 164 10.71 33.33 22.72
CA CYS A 164 11.37 33.93 23.87
C CYS A 164 11.51 32.87 24.98
N LEU A 165 12.61 32.89 25.74
CA LEU A 165 12.69 32.12 26.98
C LEU A 165 11.91 32.81 28.07
N LYS A 166 11.05 32.09 28.77
CA LYS A 166 10.22 32.61 29.86
C LYS A 166 11.10 33.20 30.96
N GLY A 167 10.85 34.45 31.33
CA GLY A 167 11.62 35.17 32.33
C GLY A 167 12.78 35.98 31.76
N THR A 168 12.95 35.98 30.43
CA THR A 168 13.85 36.89 29.73
C THR A 168 13.04 37.93 28.96
N ASP A 169 13.68 38.96 28.47
CA ASP A 169 13.11 40.04 27.66
C ASP A 169 13.71 40.10 26.24
N THR A 170 14.36 39.02 25.81
CA THR A 170 14.97 38.91 24.49
C THR A 170 14.06 38.10 23.54
N VAL A 171 13.70 38.71 22.44
CA VAL A 171 12.83 38.12 21.40
C VAL A 171 13.65 37.73 20.19
N TYR A 172 13.42 36.53 19.72
CA TYR A 172 14.03 35.97 18.51
C TYR A 172 12.95 35.59 17.49
N SER A 173 13.35 35.39 16.22
CA SER A 173 12.60 34.61 15.26
C SER A 173 13.27 33.25 15.08
N ALA A 174 12.50 32.17 15.12
CA ALA A 174 12.99 30.81 14.93
C ALA A 174 12.38 30.18 13.67
N PRO A 175 13.16 29.35 12.92
CA PRO A 175 12.66 28.68 11.73
C PRO A 175 11.45 27.80 12.05
N SER A 176 10.40 27.97 11.26
CA SER A 176 9.14 27.23 11.49
C SER A 176 9.24 25.72 11.24
N SER A 177 10.29 25.25 10.56
CA SER A 177 10.44 23.83 10.15
C SER A 177 10.32 22.82 11.30
N PHE A 178 11.05 23.06 12.41
CA PHE A 178 10.95 22.22 13.59
C PHE A 178 9.95 22.79 14.63
N ILE A 179 9.98 24.08 14.87
CA ILE A 179 9.17 24.75 15.89
C ILE A 179 7.66 24.51 15.71
N LYS A 180 7.18 24.27 14.49
CA LYS A 180 5.79 23.89 14.24
C LYS A 180 5.35 22.60 14.95
N THR A 181 6.28 21.68 15.26
CA THR A 181 5.96 20.46 16.01
C THR A 181 5.40 20.77 17.40
N TYR A 182 5.72 21.94 17.97
CA TYR A 182 5.20 22.39 19.26
C TYR A 182 3.75 22.90 19.19
N LEU A 183 3.17 22.99 17.97
CA LEU A 183 1.77 23.33 17.75
C LEU A 183 0.91 22.10 17.50
N TYR A 184 1.51 20.91 17.41
CA TYR A 184 0.79 19.68 17.12
C TYR A 184 0.26 19.00 18.40
N GLU A 185 -0.62 18.04 18.22
CA GLU A 185 -1.13 17.13 19.25
C GLU A 185 -0.20 15.92 19.40
N LYS A 186 -0.45 15.09 20.42
CA LYS A 186 0.34 13.86 20.65
C LYS A 186 0.23 12.84 19.50
N GLU A 187 -0.85 12.87 18.76
CA GLU A 187 -1.13 12.00 17.60
C GLU A 187 -0.10 12.18 16.46
N TYR A 188 0.60 13.31 16.45
CA TYR A 188 1.72 13.57 15.52
C TYR A 188 2.81 12.50 15.59
N PHE A 189 3.03 11.91 16.76
CA PHE A 189 4.09 10.92 16.99
C PHE A 189 3.68 9.50 16.58
N ILE A 190 2.43 9.25 16.25
CA ILE A 190 1.93 7.92 15.89
C ILE A 190 2.41 7.55 14.49
N SER A 191 2.97 6.34 14.35
CA SER A 191 3.29 5.77 13.04
C SER A 191 2.03 5.61 12.21
N LYS A 192 2.04 6.16 11.00
CA LYS A 192 0.94 6.00 10.05
C LYS A 192 1.04 4.71 9.25
N GLU A 193 2.17 4.03 9.31
CA GLU A 193 2.33 2.67 8.80
C GLU A 193 1.68 1.70 9.79
N ILE A 194 0.52 1.15 9.40
CA ILE A 194 -0.32 0.31 10.24
C ILE A 194 0.20 -1.12 10.27
N LEU A 195 0.49 -1.67 9.10
CA LEU A 195 1.07 -2.98 8.92
C LEU A 195 2.32 -2.87 8.07
N GLU A 196 3.44 -3.29 8.63
CA GLU A 196 4.75 -3.21 7.97
C GLU A 196 4.78 -4.07 6.69
N GLU A 197 5.41 -3.53 5.66
CA GLU A 197 5.70 -4.30 4.44
C GLU A 197 6.78 -5.34 4.75
N PRO A 198 6.52 -6.64 4.54
CA PRO A 198 7.52 -7.67 4.78
C PRO A 198 8.70 -7.57 3.81
N ASP A 199 9.88 -8.03 4.25
CA ASP A 199 11.03 -8.17 3.38
C ASP A 199 10.78 -9.22 2.28
N ASP A 200 11.26 -8.97 1.05
CA ASP A 200 11.11 -9.87 -0.13
C ASP A 200 11.51 -11.32 0.15
N GLU A 201 12.54 -11.55 1.01
CA GLU A 201 13.03 -12.89 1.35
C GLU A 201 12.09 -13.67 2.27
N ASN A 202 11.22 -12.99 3.02
CA ASN A 202 10.34 -13.56 4.04
C ASN A 202 8.87 -13.16 3.82
N TYR A 203 8.48 -12.86 2.59
CA TYR A 203 7.13 -12.43 2.30
C TYR A 203 6.13 -13.55 2.61
N PRO A 204 5.18 -13.36 3.52
CA PRO A 204 4.26 -14.41 3.93
C PRO A 204 3.26 -14.73 2.83
N VAL A 205 2.86 -16.01 2.74
CA VAL A 205 1.80 -16.41 1.83
C VAL A 205 0.45 -15.96 2.39
N VAL A 206 -0.24 -15.11 1.64
CA VAL A 206 -1.64 -14.78 1.91
C VAL A 206 -2.49 -15.97 1.48
N GLN A 207 -3.01 -16.73 2.43
CA GLN A 207 -3.81 -17.91 2.15
C GLN A 207 -5.19 -17.55 1.64
N LYS A 208 -5.77 -16.47 2.18
CA LYS A 208 -7.12 -16.02 1.82
C LYS A 208 -7.29 -14.53 2.09
N LEU A 209 -7.95 -13.84 1.18
CA LEU A 209 -8.50 -12.51 1.41
C LEU A 209 -10.01 -12.54 1.20
N THR A 210 -10.76 -12.00 2.16
CA THR A 210 -12.22 -11.83 2.06
C THR A 210 -12.56 -10.35 2.11
N ILE A 211 -13.41 -9.90 1.22
CA ILE A 211 -13.92 -8.53 1.16
C ILE A 211 -15.44 -8.61 1.27
N GLU A 212 -15.96 -8.19 2.42
CA GLU A 212 -17.40 -8.11 2.71
C GLU A 212 -17.82 -6.65 2.55
N ARG A 213 -18.78 -6.40 1.65
CA ARG A 213 -19.27 -5.04 1.37
C ARG A 213 -20.77 -4.95 1.61
N SER A 214 -21.19 -3.90 2.31
CA SER A 214 -22.61 -3.70 2.65
C SER A 214 -23.50 -3.41 1.45
N ASP A 215 -22.95 -3.03 0.30
CA ASP A 215 -23.68 -2.77 -0.95
C ASP A 215 -23.75 -3.97 -1.91
N LEU A 216 -23.11 -5.09 -1.53
CA LEU A 216 -23.12 -6.34 -2.31
C LEU A 216 -23.89 -7.43 -1.53
N ASP A 217 -24.53 -8.35 -2.24
CA ASP A 217 -25.20 -9.53 -1.69
C ASP A 217 -24.30 -10.79 -1.71
N TYR A 218 -23.01 -10.60 -1.93
CA TYR A 218 -21.97 -11.63 -1.92
C TYR A 218 -20.65 -11.07 -1.42
N ASP A 219 -19.80 -11.95 -0.89
CA ASP A 219 -18.42 -11.62 -0.54
C ASP A 219 -17.51 -11.84 -1.76
N ILE A 220 -16.48 -11.00 -1.90
CA ILE A 220 -15.38 -11.25 -2.83
C ILE A 220 -14.31 -12.02 -2.07
N VAL A 221 -14.02 -13.24 -2.53
CA VAL A 221 -13.05 -14.14 -1.87
C VAL A 221 -11.93 -14.47 -2.85
N LEU A 222 -10.70 -14.19 -2.45
CA LEU A 222 -9.47 -14.49 -3.18
C LEU A 222 -8.67 -15.51 -2.36
N GLU A 223 -8.38 -16.69 -2.95
CA GLU A 223 -7.70 -17.78 -2.25
C GLU A 223 -6.43 -18.20 -2.98
N TYR A 224 -5.40 -18.51 -2.21
CA TYR A 224 -4.15 -19.07 -2.71
C TYR A 224 -4.38 -20.49 -3.24
N VAL A 225 -3.95 -20.76 -4.46
CA VAL A 225 -4.11 -22.06 -5.12
C VAL A 225 -2.77 -22.76 -5.40
N GLY A 226 -1.68 -22.17 -4.94
CA GLY A 226 -0.33 -22.71 -5.10
C GLY A 226 0.53 -21.93 -6.08
N GLU A 227 1.81 -22.28 -6.11
CA GLU A 227 2.78 -21.72 -7.05
C GLU A 227 2.30 -21.95 -8.49
N ASN A 228 2.14 -20.87 -9.20
CA ASN A 228 1.77 -20.96 -10.60
C ASN A 228 3.02 -21.08 -11.48
N GLN A 229 3.25 -22.25 -12.02
CA GLN A 229 4.36 -22.55 -12.92
C GLN A 229 4.23 -21.89 -14.30
N SER A 230 3.08 -21.24 -14.56
CA SER A 230 2.74 -20.67 -15.87
C SER A 230 3.59 -19.50 -16.33
N GLY A 231 4.67 -19.19 -15.64
CA GLY A 231 5.55 -18.08 -16.00
C GLY A 231 4.90 -16.70 -15.90
N GLY A 232 3.94 -16.54 -14.99
CA GLY A 232 3.31 -15.25 -14.70
C GLY A 232 2.09 -14.91 -15.57
N THR A 233 1.45 -15.88 -16.20
CA THR A 233 0.22 -15.64 -17.00
C THR A 233 -0.99 -15.36 -16.13
N VAL A 234 -1.10 -16.00 -14.96
CA VAL A 234 -2.15 -15.80 -13.96
C VAL A 234 -1.52 -15.73 -12.57
N SER A 235 -2.25 -15.15 -11.61
CA SER A 235 -1.83 -15.03 -10.21
C SER A 235 -1.74 -16.40 -9.51
N THR A 236 -1.01 -16.47 -8.40
CA THR A 236 -1.03 -17.60 -7.45
C THR A 236 -2.34 -17.71 -6.69
N HIS A 237 -3.21 -16.73 -6.81
CA HIS A 237 -4.54 -16.69 -6.20
C HIS A 237 -5.62 -16.81 -7.26
N MET A 238 -6.77 -17.34 -6.85
CA MET A 238 -7.99 -17.37 -7.64
C MET A 238 -9.13 -16.69 -6.88
N MET A 239 -10.06 -16.10 -7.61
CA MET A 239 -11.34 -15.71 -7.03
C MET A 239 -12.21 -16.98 -6.92
N THR A 240 -12.75 -17.23 -5.71
CA THR A 240 -13.62 -18.36 -5.43
C THR A 240 -15.06 -17.92 -5.12
N SER A 241 -15.28 -16.65 -4.88
CA SER A 241 -16.59 -15.99 -4.74
C SER A 241 -16.49 -14.55 -5.27
N PRO A 242 -17.49 -14.01 -5.97
CA PRO A 242 -18.78 -14.62 -6.36
C PRO A 242 -18.66 -15.58 -7.54
N VAL A 243 -17.51 -15.60 -8.22
CA VAL A 243 -17.23 -16.46 -9.38
C VAL A 243 -15.93 -17.22 -9.17
N ASN A 244 -15.77 -18.36 -9.85
CA ASN A 244 -14.49 -19.07 -9.87
C ASN A 244 -13.69 -18.58 -11.08
N ALA A 245 -12.66 -17.77 -10.83
CA ALA A 245 -11.89 -17.09 -11.86
C ALA A 245 -10.41 -17.01 -11.55
N TYR A 246 -9.57 -17.13 -12.57
CA TYR A 246 -8.16 -16.76 -12.44
C TYR A 246 -8.03 -15.26 -12.21
N LEU A 247 -7.02 -14.86 -11.45
CA LEU A 247 -6.69 -13.45 -11.25
C LEU A 247 -5.57 -13.01 -12.19
N ASN A 248 -5.60 -11.75 -12.55
CA ASN A 248 -4.53 -11.09 -13.28
C ASN A 248 -3.35 -10.82 -12.34
N VAL A 249 -2.14 -11.16 -12.75
CA VAL A 249 -0.92 -11.05 -11.91
C VAL A 249 -0.71 -9.64 -11.39
N SER A 250 -0.83 -8.62 -12.25
CA SER A 250 -0.51 -7.26 -11.88
C SER A 250 -1.63 -6.55 -11.10
N SER A 251 -2.89 -6.73 -11.52
CA SER A 251 -4.00 -6.02 -10.88
C SER A 251 -4.50 -6.69 -9.60
N SER A 252 -4.20 -7.97 -9.37
CA SER A 252 -4.66 -8.67 -8.17
C SER A 252 -3.77 -8.45 -6.95
N VAL A 253 -2.50 -8.09 -7.12
CA VAL A 253 -1.54 -7.91 -6.01
C VAL A 253 -2.01 -6.81 -5.06
N ASP A 254 -2.47 -5.68 -5.58
CA ASP A 254 -2.96 -4.55 -4.79
C ASP A 254 -4.15 -4.96 -3.87
N TYR A 255 -4.93 -5.95 -4.30
CA TYR A 255 -6.02 -6.48 -3.49
C TYR A 255 -5.56 -7.57 -2.52
N THR A 256 -4.81 -8.57 -3.00
CA THR A 256 -4.44 -9.75 -2.19
C THR A 256 -3.42 -9.42 -1.10
N HIS A 257 -2.53 -8.48 -1.34
CA HIS A 257 -1.42 -8.13 -0.44
C HIS A 257 -1.47 -6.69 0.08
N GLY A 258 -2.45 -5.90 -0.34
CA GLY A 258 -2.50 -4.46 -0.08
C GLY A 258 -2.67 -4.04 1.40
N LEU A 259 -2.89 -5.00 2.34
CA LEU A 259 -2.81 -4.70 3.77
C LEU A 259 -1.37 -4.59 4.27
N PHE A 260 -0.39 -5.23 3.61
CA PHE A 260 1.02 -5.01 3.89
C PHE A 260 1.44 -3.64 3.37
N GLY A 261 2.19 -2.90 4.17
CA GLY A 261 2.55 -1.53 3.86
C GLY A 261 1.38 -0.54 3.93
N LEU A 262 0.22 -0.94 4.52
CA LEU A 262 -0.94 -0.07 4.65
C LEU A 262 -0.59 1.17 5.47
N ASN A 263 -0.75 2.34 4.84
CA ASN A 263 -0.50 3.63 5.44
C ASN A 263 -1.78 4.45 5.55
N ALA A 264 -1.99 5.05 6.73
CA ALA A 264 -3.05 6.03 6.94
C ALA A 264 -2.60 7.44 6.52
N SER A 265 -3.56 8.27 6.12
CA SER A 265 -3.34 9.69 5.88
C SER A 265 -3.18 10.46 7.19
N SER A 266 -4.03 10.15 8.18
CA SER A 266 -3.98 10.76 9.53
C SER A 266 -4.65 9.88 10.58
N VAL A 267 -4.32 10.18 11.85
CA VAL A 267 -5.04 9.69 13.02
C VAL A 267 -6.26 10.58 13.26
N LEU A 268 -7.42 9.99 13.52
CA LEU A 268 -8.64 10.72 13.87
C LEU A 268 -8.96 10.67 15.36
N SER A 269 -8.73 9.53 16.00
CA SER A 269 -8.93 9.35 17.45
C SER A 269 -8.09 8.17 17.93
N VAL A 270 -7.59 8.25 19.16
CA VAL A 270 -6.92 7.17 19.89
C VAL A 270 -7.86 6.66 20.97
N SER A 271 -7.97 5.34 21.12
CA SER A 271 -8.90 4.68 22.04
C SER A 271 -10.34 5.17 21.84
N PRO A 272 -10.89 5.01 20.61
CA PRO A 272 -12.19 5.57 20.27
C PRO A 272 -13.31 4.97 21.15
N SER A 273 -14.22 5.83 21.59
CA SER A 273 -15.42 5.41 22.29
C SER A 273 -16.40 4.65 21.38
N GLU A 274 -17.33 3.89 21.96
CA GLU A 274 -18.41 3.22 21.20
C GLU A 274 -19.24 4.23 20.38
N GLU A 275 -19.40 5.46 20.87
CA GLU A 275 -20.13 6.53 20.17
C GLU A 275 -19.34 7.03 18.94
N GLU A 276 -18.01 7.18 19.04
CA GLU A 276 -17.14 7.54 17.92
C GLU A 276 -17.11 6.44 16.86
N LEU A 277 -17.03 5.17 17.28
CA LEU A 277 -17.11 4.03 16.36
C LEU A 277 -18.45 4.00 15.61
N ALA A 278 -19.56 4.21 16.33
CA ALA A 278 -20.89 4.27 15.74
C ALA A 278 -21.05 5.46 14.77
N PHE A 279 -20.56 6.65 15.18
CA PHE A 279 -20.59 7.85 14.35
C PHE A 279 -19.77 7.65 13.08
N SER A 280 -18.66 6.95 13.16
CA SER A 280 -17.78 6.60 12.04
C SER A 280 -18.35 5.50 11.12
N GLY A 281 -19.48 4.90 11.48
CA GLY A 281 -20.13 3.84 10.70
C GLY A 281 -19.50 2.48 10.87
N LEU A 282 -18.69 2.27 11.92
CA LEU A 282 -17.97 1.03 12.15
C LEU A 282 -18.77 -0.03 12.93
N ASN A 283 -19.97 0.32 13.42
CA ASN A 283 -20.93 -0.67 13.93
C ASN A 283 -21.58 -1.49 12.81
N GLU A 284 -21.67 -0.92 11.62
CA GLU A 284 -22.11 -1.55 10.37
C GLU A 284 -21.16 -1.06 9.25
N PRO A 285 -19.96 -1.65 9.12
CA PRO A 285 -18.95 -1.19 8.19
C PRO A 285 -19.44 -1.22 6.73
N ALA A 286 -19.02 -0.25 5.95
CA ALA A 286 -19.28 -0.25 4.52
C ALA A 286 -18.49 -1.35 3.80
N CYS A 287 -17.28 -1.65 4.32
CA CYS A 287 -16.43 -2.71 3.82
C CYS A 287 -15.60 -3.30 4.98
N VAL A 288 -15.49 -4.63 5.02
CA VAL A 288 -14.57 -5.36 5.89
C VAL A 288 -13.61 -6.16 5.04
N VAL A 289 -12.31 -5.99 5.29
CA VAL A 289 -11.25 -6.75 4.61
C VAL A 289 -10.57 -7.64 5.63
N THR A 290 -10.66 -8.96 5.39
CA THR A 290 -10.02 -9.96 6.23
C THR A 290 -8.93 -10.67 5.43
N MET A 291 -7.68 -10.59 5.87
CA MET A 291 -6.54 -11.27 5.29
C MET A 291 -6.05 -12.36 6.24
N VAL A 292 -6.01 -13.60 5.75
CA VAL A 292 -5.53 -14.77 6.51
C VAL A 292 -4.25 -15.28 5.88
N LEU A 293 -3.19 -15.41 6.68
CA LEU A 293 -1.90 -15.95 6.26
C LEU A 293 -1.85 -17.48 6.37
N GLU A 294 -0.84 -18.10 5.76
CA GLU A 294 -0.62 -19.56 5.80
C GLU A 294 -0.43 -20.10 7.23
N ASP A 295 0.15 -19.32 8.13
CA ASP A 295 0.33 -19.67 9.55
C ASP A 295 -0.96 -19.53 10.38
N GLY A 296 -2.05 -19.07 9.76
CA GLY A 296 -3.35 -18.82 10.39
C GLY A 296 -3.45 -17.45 11.07
N LYS A 297 -2.47 -16.57 10.94
CA LYS A 297 -2.57 -15.19 11.43
C LYS A 297 -3.59 -14.43 10.58
N GLU A 298 -4.44 -13.66 11.27
CA GLU A 298 -5.51 -12.89 10.65
C GLU A 298 -5.31 -11.40 10.89
N TYR A 299 -5.61 -10.60 9.86
CA TYR A 299 -5.65 -9.16 9.92
C TYR A 299 -7.00 -8.67 9.41
N VAL A 300 -7.62 -7.76 10.14
CA VAL A 300 -8.95 -7.24 9.80
C VAL A 300 -8.92 -5.72 9.75
N LEU A 301 -9.37 -5.19 8.61
CA LEU A 301 -9.60 -3.77 8.39
C LEU A 301 -11.08 -3.51 8.21
N ASN A 302 -11.68 -2.78 9.15
CA ASN A 302 -13.05 -2.30 9.08
C ASN A 302 -13.07 -0.90 8.50
N ILE A 303 -13.83 -0.67 7.42
CA ILE A 303 -13.94 0.61 6.73
C ILE A 303 -15.37 1.11 6.87
N GLY A 304 -15.52 2.27 7.49
CA GLY A 304 -16.81 2.90 7.77
C GLY A 304 -17.21 3.94 6.72
N LYS A 305 -17.60 5.11 7.20
CA LYS A 305 -18.10 6.20 6.35
C LYS A 305 -16.99 6.86 5.54
N GLN A 306 -17.41 7.45 4.43
CA GLN A 306 -16.57 8.37 3.69
C GLN A 306 -16.21 9.59 4.56
N TYR A 307 -14.95 9.97 4.50
CA TYR A 307 -14.39 11.15 5.16
C TYR A 307 -14.17 12.25 4.12
N SER A 308 -14.70 13.44 4.38
CA SER A 308 -14.64 14.57 3.42
C SER A 308 -13.71 15.70 3.84
N GLY A 309 -12.89 15.48 4.89
CA GLY A 309 -12.00 16.51 5.40
C GLY A 309 -12.72 17.70 6.07
N GLY A 310 -11.95 18.60 6.68
CA GLY A 310 -12.45 19.92 7.10
C GLY A 310 -12.68 20.83 5.87
N SER A 311 -13.49 21.86 6.04
CA SER A 311 -14.05 22.72 4.97
C SER A 311 -13.05 23.38 3.99
N ASP A 312 -11.75 23.27 4.22
CA ASP A 312 -10.72 23.98 3.46
C ASP A 312 -9.75 23.06 2.69
N ASP A 313 -9.83 21.72 2.85
CA ASP A 313 -8.91 20.77 2.19
C ASP A 313 -9.66 19.66 1.44
N THR A 314 -9.94 19.90 0.15
CA THR A 314 -10.55 18.92 -0.76
C THR A 314 -9.57 17.79 -1.14
N SER A 315 -8.29 17.86 -0.75
CA SER A 315 -7.28 16.81 -1.00
C SER A 315 -7.36 15.64 -0.02
N SER A 316 -8.23 15.75 1.00
CA SER A 316 -8.36 14.79 2.09
C SER A 316 -9.62 13.92 2.03
N ALA A 317 -10.22 13.74 0.85
CA ALA A 317 -11.32 12.80 0.68
C ALA A 317 -10.80 11.36 0.84
N GLY A 318 -11.61 10.50 1.47
CA GLY A 318 -11.25 9.11 1.72
C GLY A 318 -12.25 8.42 2.64
N TYR A 319 -11.77 7.53 3.49
CA TYR A 319 -12.62 6.74 4.38
C TYR A 319 -12.11 6.73 5.81
N ILE A 320 -13.02 6.63 6.77
CA ILE A 320 -12.69 6.33 8.16
C ILE A 320 -12.52 4.82 8.26
N GLY A 321 -11.44 4.36 8.90
CA GLY A 321 -11.23 2.94 9.11
C GLY A 321 -10.69 2.62 10.49
N TYR A 322 -10.81 1.36 10.86
CA TYR A 322 -10.32 0.78 12.10
C TYR A 322 -9.63 -0.54 11.79
N PHE A 323 -8.33 -0.60 12.05
CA PHE A 323 -7.56 -1.83 11.90
C PHE A 323 -7.52 -2.54 13.26
N GLU A 324 -7.98 -3.77 13.31
CA GLU A 324 -8.10 -4.50 14.57
C GLU A 324 -6.74 -4.66 15.26
N GLY A 325 -6.73 -4.38 16.57
CA GLY A 325 -5.53 -4.44 17.39
C GLY A 325 -4.73 -3.13 17.49
N THR A 326 -5.10 -2.06 16.75
CA THR A 326 -4.41 -0.77 16.85
C THR A 326 -5.04 0.20 17.86
N ASP A 327 -6.30 0.03 18.18
CA ASP A 327 -7.10 0.94 19.06
C ASP A 327 -7.10 2.40 18.57
N ILE A 328 -7.11 2.59 17.23
CA ILE A 328 -7.04 3.90 16.58
C ILE A 328 -8.08 3.99 15.47
N LEU A 329 -8.77 5.13 15.41
CA LEU A 329 -9.52 5.54 14.23
C LEU A 329 -8.58 6.23 13.23
N TRP A 330 -8.58 5.73 12.02
CA TRP A 330 -7.74 6.18 10.95
C TRP A 330 -8.53 6.89 9.85
N HIS A 331 -7.89 7.86 9.21
CA HIS A 331 -8.30 8.35 7.91
C HIS A 331 -7.41 7.72 6.84
N PHE A 332 -8.04 7.09 5.85
CA PHE A 332 -7.39 6.52 4.68
C PHE A 332 -7.76 7.33 3.43
N SER A 333 -6.82 7.56 2.53
CA SER A 333 -7.16 8.01 1.18
C SER A 333 -7.92 6.92 0.42
N GLU A 334 -8.67 7.29 -0.63
CA GLU A 334 -9.39 6.32 -1.47
C GLU A 334 -8.44 5.28 -2.07
N ASP A 335 -7.24 5.69 -2.49
CA ASP A 335 -6.25 4.80 -3.10
C ASP A 335 -5.64 3.80 -2.09
N ALA A 336 -5.62 4.14 -0.80
CA ALA A 336 -5.09 3.25 0.25
C ALA A 336 -6.04 2.09 0.59
N VAL A 337 -7.34 2.20 0.26
CA VAL A 337 -8.36 1.21 0.57
C VAL A 337 -9.17 0.82 -0.68
N PRO A 338 -8.53 0.23 -1.70
CA PRO A 338 -9.14 -0.05 -3.00
C PRO A 338 -10.33 -1.02 -2.91
N TRP A 339 -10.42 -1.80 -1.85
CA TRP A 339 -11.46 -2.81 -1.64
C TRP A 339 -12.87 -2.22 -1.54
N VAL A 340 -13.01 -0.97 -1.08
CA VAL A 340 -14.31 -0.30 -0.90
C VAL A 340 -15.07 -0.20 -2.21
N ASN A 341 -14.37 -0.01 -3.32
CA ASN A 341 -14.96 0.16 -4.65
C ASN A 341 -14.64 -0.98 -5.61
N MET A 342 -13.90 -2.02 -5.14
CA MET A 342 -13.48 -3.14 -5.96
C MET A 342 -14.67 -3.85 -6.61
N LYS A 343 -14.56 -4.12 -7.90
CA LYS A 343 -15.43 -5.04 -8.61
C LYS A 343 -14.66 -6.32 -8.92
N PRO A 344 -15.34 -7.48 -9.00
CA PRO A 344 -14.67 -8.73 -9.37
C PRO A 344 -13.83 -8.62 -10.65
N GLU A 345 -14.31 -7.86 -11.65
CA GLU A 345 -13.64 -7.64 -12.93
C GLU A 345 -12.30 -6.93 -12.81
N ASP A 346 -12.06 -6.14 -11.76
CA ASP A 346 -10.85 -5.35 -11.58
C ASP A 346 -9.63 -6.25 -11.32
N ALA A 347 -9.82 -7.39 -10.65
CA ALA A 347 -8.77 -8.34 -10.35
C ALA A 347 -8.72 -9.55 -11.29
N MET A 348 -9.81 -9.82 -12.03
CA MET A 348 -9.92 -11.03 -12.84
C MET A 348 -9.04 -11.04 -14.09
N SER A 349 -8.58 -12.23 -14.46
CA SER A 349 -8.11 -12.55 -15.80
C SER A 349 -9.28 -12.89 -16.71
N SER A 350 -9.21 -12.51 -17.99
CA SER A 350 -10.20 -12.88 -19.01
C SER A 350 -10.10 -14.35 -19.46
N LEU A 351 -9.24 -15.15 -18.86
CA LEU A 351 -8.99 -16.55 -19.25
C LEU A 351 -9.99 -17.49 -18.59
N VAL A 352 -10.64 -18.32 -19.41
CA VAL A 352 -11.41 -19.49 -18.93
C VAL A 352 -10.48 -20.66 -18.64
N PHE A 353 -9.47 -20.86 -19.49
CA PHE A 353 -8.40 -21.85 -19.35
C PHE A 353 -7.09 -21.10 -19.12
N GLY A 354 -6.47 -21.24 -17.94
CA GLY A 354 -5.24 -20.52 -17.58
C GLY A 354 -4.07 -21.42 -17.20
N SER A 355 -4.25 -22.75 -17.30
CA SER A 355 -3.24 -23.70 -16.85
C SER A 355 -1.99 -23.72 -17.73
N TYR A 356 -0.83 -23.86 -17.12
CA TYR A 356 0.40 -24.05 -17.89
C TYR A 356 0.48 -25.45 -18.43
N ILE A 357 0.82 -25.60 -19.72
CA ILE A 357 0.75 -26.86 -20.45
C ILE A 357 1.56 -27.98 -19.80
N TYR A 358 2.71 -27.67 -19.18
CA TYR A 358 3.59 -28.65 -18.55
C TYR A 358 3.18 -29.02 -17.10
N ASP A 359 2.21 -28.31 -16.54
CA ASP A 359 1.65 -28.64 -15.21
C ASP A 359 0.51 -29.63 -15.30
N LEU A 360 0.04 -29.93 -16.51
CA LEU A 360 -1.08 -30.83 -16.73
C LEU A 360 -0.65 -32.29 -16.52
N LYS A 361 -1.48 -33.03 -15.78
CA LYS A 361 -1.42 -34.48 -15.62
C LYS A 361 -2.39 -35.18 -16.56
N SER A 362 -3.61 -34.65 -16.68
CA SER A 362 -4.61 -35.11 -17.65
C SER A 362 -5.58 -34.01 -18.02
N LEU A 363 -6.20 -34.14 -19.20
CA LEU A 363 -7.30 -33.33 -19.68
C LEU A 363 -8.34 -34.29 -20.29
N ASP A 364 -9.47 -34.46 -19.60
CA ASP A 364 -10.58 -35.27 -20.06
C ASP A 364 -11.66 -34.34 -20.65
N ILE A 365 -12.08 -34.61 -21.87
CA ILE A 365 -13.04 -33.79 -22.63
C ILE A 365 -14.25 -34.63 -22.94
N GLU A 366 -15.44 -34.13 -22.60
CA GLU A 366 -16.72 -34.69 -23.02
C GLU A 366 -17.52 -33.61 -23.75
N SER A 367 -18.01 -33.90 -24.94
CA SER A 367 -18.81 -32.96 -25.72
C SER A 367 -19.76 -33.65 -26.70
N GLU A 368 -20.69 -32.90 -27.25
CA GLU A 368 -21.56 -33.37 -28.33
C GLU A 368 -20.80 -33.72 -29.63
N SER A 369 -19.61 -33.16 -29.81
CA SER A 369 -18.77 -33.38 -31.02
C SER A 369 -17.77 -34.53 -30.87
N GLY A 370 -17.64 -35.09 -29.67
CA GLY A 370 -16.71 -36.18 -29.36
C GLY A 370 -16.13 -36.10 -27.97
N ASN A 371 -15.46 -37.18 -27.57
CA ASN A 371 -14.77 -37.28 -26.29
C ASN A 371 -13.26 -37.52 -26.53
N ALA A 372 -12.44 -36.95 -25.69
CA ALA A 372 -10.99 -37.12 -25.75
C ALA A 372 -10.40 -37.21 -24.34
N LYS A 373 -9.47 -38.15 -24.15
CA LYS A 373 -8.74 -38.30 -22.89
C LYS A 373 -7.25 -38.14 -23.13
N PHE A 374 -6.75 -36.98 -22.76
CA PHE A 374 -5.30 -36.72 -22.77
C PHE A 374 -4.67 -37.11 -21.46
N SER A 375 -3.50 -37.72 -21.52
CA SER A 375 -2.64 -37.90 -20.37
C SER A 375 -1.22 -37.47 -20.73
N PHE A 376 -0.54 -36.85 -19.75
CA PHE A 376 0.73 -36.20 -19.96
C PHE A 376 1.77 -36.77 -19.02
N SER A 377 3.03 -36.79 -19.47
CA SER A 377 4.18 -37.10 -18.65
C SER A 377 5.37 -36.22 -19.03
N GLY A 378 6.28 -35.99 -18.06
CA GLY A 378 7.31 -34.96 -18.20
C GLY A 378 6.82 -33.59 -17.75
N THR A 379 7.79 -32.70 -17.42
CA THR A 379 7.52 -31.37 -16.86
C THR A 379 8.25 -30.25 -17.61
N SER A 380 8.87 -30.59 -18.77
CA SER A 380 9.59 -29.64 -19.59
C SER A 380 9.44 -29.98 -21.07
N ALA A 381 9.71 -29.05 -21.95
CA ALA A 381 9.59 -29.23 -23.40
C ALA A 381 10.34 -30.47 -23.93
N ASP A 382 11.51 -30.78 -23.37
CA ASP A 382 12.36 -31.89 -23.81
C ASP A 382 11.87 -33.27 -23.32
N THR A 383 11.06 -33.31 -22.28
CA THR A 383 10.61 -34.56 -21.63
C THR A 383 9.12 -34.80 -21.76
N TYR A 384 8.39 -33.80 -22.26
CA TYR A 384 6.93 -33.86 -22.31
C TYR A 384 6.43 -34.82 -23.37
N SER A 385 5.57 -35.73 -23.01
CA SER A 385 4.88 -36.63 -23.93
C SER A 385 3.38 -36.61 -23.72
N VAL A 386 2.64 -36.80 -24.81
CA VAL A 386 1.20 -36.72 -24.85
C VAL A 386 0.63 -38.04 -25.32
N MET A 387 -0.35 -38.56 -24.58
CA MET A 387 -1.14 -39.72 -24.99
C MET A 387 -2.59 -39.25 -25.19
N LEU A 388 -3.22 -39.67 -26.28
CA LEU A 388 -4.65 -39.49 -26.54
C LEU A 388 -5.34 -40.86 -26.54
N ASN A 389 -6.33 -41.04 -25.68
CA ASN A 389 -7.07 -42.30 -25.53
C ASN A 389 -6.13 -43.53 -25.35
N GLY A 390 -4.99 -43.33 -24.66
CA GLY A 390 -3.98 -44.36 -24.39
C GLY A 390 -3.03 -44.65 -25.55
N LYS A 391 -3.02 -43.86 -26.62
CA LYS A 391 -2.06 -43.92 -27.74
C LYS A 391 -1.19 -42.67 -27.79
N GLU A 392 0.04 -42.83 -28.25
CA GLU A 392 0.94 -41.70 -28.48
C GLU A 392 0.29 -40.69 -29.42
N PHE A 393 0.41 -39.40 -29.06
CA PHE A 393 -0.17 -38.30 -29.81
C PHE A 393 0.87 -37.20 -30.04
N ASP A 394 0.80 -36.54 -31.18
CA ASP A 394 1.72 -35.48 -31.56
C ASP A 394 1.60 -34.28 -30.63
N PHE A 395 2.73 -33.87 -30.02
CA PHE A 395 2.77 -32.77 -29.05
C PHE A 395 2.47 -31.41 -29.72
N ASP A 396 2.97 -31.17 -30.92
CA ASP A 396 2.71 -29.89 -31.60
C ASP A 396 1.23 -29.76 -31.96
N ARG A 397 0.59 -30.86 -32.33
CA ARG A 397 -0.86 -30.92 -32.56
C ARG A 397 -1.65 -30.63 -31.28
N TYR A 398 -1.25 -31.26 -30.16
CA TYR A 398 -1.86 -30.98 -28.87
C TYR A 398 -1.68 -29.52 -28.45
N LYS A 399 -0.47 -28.97 -28.61
CA LYS A 399 -0.15 -27.58 -28.30
C LYS A 399 -1.02 -26.59 -29.08
N ALA A 400 -1.22 -26.85 -30.36
CA ALA A 400 -2.09 -26.02 -31.22
C ALA A 400 -3.57 -26.11 -30.76
N PHE A 401 -4.06 -27.32 -30.39
CA PHE A 401 -5.37 -27.48 -29.81
C PHE A 401 -5.53 -26.72 -28.50
N TYR A 402 -4.54 -26.84 -27.57
CA TYR A 402 -4.57 -26.18 -26.29
C TYR A 402 -4.55 -24.64 -26.43
N GLN A 403 -3.75 -24.12 -27.37
CA GLN A 403 -3.77 -22.69 -27.70
C GLN A 403 -5.15 -22.20 -28.18
N ALA A 404 -5.88 -23.04 -28.92
CA ALA A 404 -7.25 -22.70 -29.33
C ALA A 404 -8.24 -22.71 -28.14
N LEU A 405 -8.02 -23.57 -27.12
CA LEU A 405 -8.83 -23.59 -25.90
C LEU A 405 -8.60 -22.34 -25.05
N ILE A 406 -7.37 -21.85 -24.91
CA ILE A 406 -7.04 -20.64 -24.15
C ILE A 406 -7.79 -19.41 -24.70
N ASN A 407 -8.16 -19.41 -25.98
CA ASN A 407 -8.99 -18.35 -26.57
C ASN A 407 -10.47 -18.39 -26.17
N ALA A 408 -10.88 -19.32 -25.29
CA ALA A 408 -12.24 -19.33 -24.75
C ALA A 408 -12.52 -18.04 -23.98
N PRO A 409 -13.54 -17.24 -24.39
CA PRO A 409 -13.75 -15.92 -23.83
C PRO A 409 -14.58 -15.96 -22.55
N ALA A 410 -14.12 -15.32 -21.50
CA ALA A 410 -14.93 -14.87 -20.37
C ALA A 410 -15.47 -13.47 -20.70
N GLU A 411 -16.57 -13.36 -21.45
CA GLU A 411 -17.07 -12.06 -21.93
C GLU A 411 -17.79 -11.26 -20.87
N GLU A 412 -18.52 -11.93 -19.99
CA GLU A 412 -19.32 -11.31 -18.93
C GLU A 412 -19.32 -12.21 -17.69
N ILE A 413 -19.32 -11.61 -16.50
CA ILE A 413 -19.60 -12.33 -15.25
C ILE A 413 -21.05 -12.80 -15.24
N CYS A 414 -21.27 -14.01 -14.73
CA CYS A 414 -22.59 -14.59 -14.56
C CYS A 414 -22.73 -15.16 -13.15
N LEU A 415 -23.63 -14.60 -12.36
CA LEU A 415 -23.88 -15.01 -10.96
C LEU A 415 -25.11 -15.90 -10.79
N THR A 416 -25.82 -16.26 -11.87
CA THR A 416 -27.06 -17.00 -11.78
C THR A 416 -27.13 -18.11 -12.83
N ASP A 417 -27.76 -19.19 -12.47
CA ASP A 417 -28.13 -20.32 -13.37
C ASP A 417 -29.39 -20.07 -14.17
N GLU A 418 -29.99 -18.89 -14.13
CA GLU A 418 -31.20 -18.58 -14.85
C GLU A 418 -31.00 -18.75 -16.36
N GLY A 419 -31.92 -19.50 -16.99
CA GLY A 419 -31.88 -19.81 -18.43
C GLY A 419 -30.84 -20.85 -18.82
N ILE A 420 -30.21 -21.57 -17.87
CA ILE A 420 -29.28 -22.65 -18.17
C ILE A 420 -30.00 -23.82 -18.85
N GLY A 421 -29.46 -24.25 -19.99
CA GLY A 421 -29.94 -25.36 -20.79
C GLY A 421 -29.09 -26.62 -20.68
N LYS A 422 -28.95 -27.34 -21.80
CA LYS A 422 -28.13 -28.55 -21.85
C LYS A 422 -26.65 -28.28 -21.78
N LYS A 423 -25.88 -29.24 -21.23
CA LYS A 423 -24.42 -29.20 -21.26
C LYS A 423 -23.93 -29.48 -22.69
N LEU A 424 -23.06 -28.61 -23.20
CA LEU A 424 -22.47 -28.67 -24.55
C LEU A 424 -21.09 -29.33 -24.53
N ALA A 425 -20.30 -29.02 -23.52
CA ALA A 425 -18.96 -29.58 -23.32
C ALA A 425 -18.54 -29.49 -21.84
N SER A 426 -17.66 -30.40 -21.42
CA SER A 426 -16.98 -30.33 -20.13
C SER A 426 -15.52 -30.72 -20.29
N PHE A 427 -14.65 -30.10 -19.44
CA PHE A 427 -13.22 -30.29 -19.40
C PHE A 427 -12.82 -30.54 -17.96
N GLU A 428 -12.35 -31.75 -17.64
CA GLU A 428 -11.75 -32.07 -16.35
C GLU A 428 -10.23 -31.99 -16.50
N VAL A 429 -9.62 -31.03 -15.79
CA VAL A 429 -8.17 -30.76 -15.80
C VAL A 429 -7.56 -31.24 -14.50
N LYS A 430 -6.53 -32.09 -14.59
CA LYS A 430 -5.75 -32.53 -13.42
C LYS A 430 -4.30 -32.11 -13.54
N TYR A 431 -3.70 -31.78 -12.41
CA TYR A 431 -2.37 -31.24 -12.33
C TYR A 431 -1.33 -32.21 -11.76
N ASN A 432 -0.06 -32.05 -12.13
CA ASN A 432 1.07 -32.80 -11.61
C ASN A 432 1.85 -32.06 -10.52
N ASN A 433 1.57 -30.76 -10.33
CA ASN A 433 2.26 -29.84 -9.41
C ASN A 433 1.56 -29.68 -8.05
N GLY A 434 0.45 -30.38 -7.80
CA GLY A 434 -0.33 -30.29 -6.55
C GLY A 434 -1.42 -29.25 -6.56
N ASN A 435 -1.59 -28.49 -7.65
CA ASN A 435 -2.75 -27.58 -7.80
C ASN A 435 -4.06 -28.36 -7.77
N PRO A 436 -5.15 -27.76 -7.27
CA PRO A 436 -6.47 -28.38 -7.25
C PRO A 436 -6.96 -28.66 -8.68
N ASP A 437 -7.61 -29.82 -8.86
CA ASP A 437 -8.23 -30.17 -10.13
C ASP A 437 -9.30 -29.15 -10.51
N GLU A 438 -9.49 -28.91 -11.82
CA GLU A 438 -10.49 -27.99 -12.34
C GLU A 438 -11.52 -28.72 -13.20
N LEU A 439 -12.80 -28.34 -13.04
CA LEU A 439 -13.89 -28.74 -13.92
C LEU A 439 -14.47 -27.50 -14.59
N ILE A 440 -14.39 -27.44 -15.92
CA ILE A 440 -14.90 -26.33 -16.73
C ILE A 440 -16.03 -26.87 -17.61
N GLU A 441 -17.22 -26.29 -17.49
CA GLU A 441 -18.41 -26.78 -18.18
C GLU A 441 -19.08 -25.64 -18.94
N PHE A 442 -19.50 -25.93 -20.18
CA PHE A 442 -20.22 -25.02 -21.07
C PHE A 442 -21.68 -25.49 -21.22
N TYR A 443 -22.61 -24.60 -20.90
CA TYR A 443 -24.05 -24.88 -20.98
C TYR A 443 -24.73 -23.91 -21.95
N GLU A 444 -25.65 -24.41 -22.75
CA GLU A 444 -26.56 -23.58 -23.54
C GLU A 444 -27.33 -22.62 -22.62
N ALA A 445 -27.51 -21.39 -23.08
CA ALA A 445 -28.32 -20.39 -22.38
C ALA A 445 -29.17 -19.59 -23.36
N ASP A 446 -30.15 -18.87 -22.83
CA ASP A 446 -31.04 -18.02 -23.62
C ASP A 446 -30.30 -17.01 -24.50
N ASN A 447 -30.93 -16.50 -25.51
CA ASN A 447 -30.45 -15.45 -26.40
C ASN A 447 -29.10 -15.76 -27.10
N LYS A 448 -28.88 -17.03 -27.46
CA LYS A 448 -27.63 -17.50 -28.10
C LYS A 448 -26.38 -17.21 -27.25
N ARG A 449 -26.54 -17.33 -25.97
CA ARG A 449 -25.44 -17.26 -24.98
C ARG A 449 -25.07 -18.65 -24.48
N VAL A 450 -23.94 -18.74 -23.85
CA VAL A 450 -23.46 -19.94 -23.16
C VAL A 450 -23.04 -19.52 -21.76
N ILE A 451 -23.50 -20.28 -20.77
CA ILE A 451 -23.05 -20.16 -19.39
C ILE A 451 -21.86 -21.08 -19.20
N ILE A 452 -20.80 -20.53 -18.57
CA ILE A 452 -19.60 -21.27 -18.22
C ILE A 452 -19.56 -21.44 -16.71
N LYS A 453 -19.51 -22.71 -16.25
CA LYS A 453 -19.26 -23.04 -14.85
C LYS A 453 -17.82 -23.47 -14.68
N LYS A 454 -17.19 -23.02 -13.60
CA LYS A 454 -15.91 -23.51 -13.14
C LYS A 454 -16.08 -24.11 -11.74
N ASN A 455 -15.67 -25.36 -11.57
CA ASN A 455 -15.80 -26.09 -10.31
C ASN A 455 -17.23 -26.06 -9.73
N GLY A 456 -18.23 -26.13 -10.62
CA GLY A 456 -19.65 -26.08 -10.24
C GLY A 456 -20.22 -24.68 -9.97
N ILE A 457 -19.38 -23.64 -9.95
CA ILE A 457 -19.80 -22.25 -9.75
C ILE A 457 -20.07 -21.61 -11.11
N THR A 458 -21.26 -21.04 -11.28
CA THR A 458 -21.59 -20.22 -12.45
C THR A 458 -20.73 -18.98 -12.43
N SER A 459 -19.90 -18.81 -13.46
CA SER A 459 -18.84 -17.78 -13.43
C SER A 459 -18.91 -16.81 -14.59
N PHE A 460 -19.17 -17.30 -15.83
CA PHE A 460 -19.10 -16.46 -17.01
C PHE A 460 -20.21 -16.72 -18.00
N LYS A 461 -20.40 -15.75 -18.89
CA LYS A 461 -21.14 -15.91 -20.13
C LYS A 461 -20.25 -15.62 -21.34
N CYS A 462 -20.48 -16.35 -22.42
CA CYS A 462 -19.94 -16.05 -23.75
C CYS A 462 -20.97 -16.22 -24.83
N ARG A 463 -20.65 -15.84 -26.06
CA ARG A 463 -21.53 -16.02 -27.22
C ARG A 463 -21.54 -17.48 -27.67
N MET A 464 -22.71 -18.00 -28.03
CA MET A 464 -22.89 -19.33 -28.63
C MET A 464 -22.03 -19.52 -29.89
N ALA A 465 -21.76 -18.43 -30.61
CA ALA A 465 -20.92 -18.45 -31.81
C ALA A 465 -19.50 -19.00 -31.53
N PHE A 466 -18.91 -18.76 -30.34
CA PHE A 466 -17.64 -19.37 -29.95
C PHE A 466 -17.77 -20.91 -29.95
N VAL A 467 -18.80 -21.43 -29.27
CA VAL A 467 -18.98 -22.87 -29.11
C VAL A 467 -19.25 -23.54 -30.46
N GLU A 468 -20.14 -22.97 -31.26
CA GLU A 468 -20.53 -23.54 -32.56
C GLU A 468 -19.42 -23.46 -33.62
N LYS A 469 -18.65 -22.37 -33.65
CA LYS A 469 -17.67 -22.12 -34.71
C LYS A 469 -16.24 -22.49 -34.37
N ALA A 470 -15.89 -22.53 -33.07
CA ALA A 470 -14.53 -22.84 -32.63
C ALA A 470 -14.49 -24.06 -31.70
N LEU A 471 -15.16 -24.04 -30.54
CA LEU A 471 -14.96 -25.05 -29.50
C LEU A 471 -15.32 -26.45 -29.98
N LEU A 472 -16.57 -26.69 -30.41
CA LEU A 472 -17.02 -27.99 -30.86
C LEU A 472 -16.35 -28.47 -32.15
N PRO A 473 -16.10 -27.61 -33.18
CA PRO A 473 -15.31 -27.98 -34.34
C PRO A 473 -13.88 -28.36 -34.00
N ASN A 474 -13.24 -27.66 -33.08
CA ASN A 474 -11.88 -27.97 -32.66
C ASN A 474 -11.79 -29.30 -31.90
N ILE A 475 -12.77 -29.60 -31.03
CA ILE A 475 -12.87 -30.93 -30.37
C ILE A 475 -13.02 -32.04 -31.42
N ALA A 476 -13.94 -31.89 -32.40
CA ALA A 476 -14.11 -32.85 -33.48
C ALA A 476 -12.86 -33.04 -34.35
N ASN A 477 -11.99 -32.03 -34.43
CA ASN A 477 -10.79 -32.03 -35.26
C ASN A 477 -9.52 -32.46 -34.51
N ILE A 478 -9.58 -32.92 -33.26
CA ILE A 478 -8.40 -33.31 -32.47
C ILE A 478 -7.53 -34.32 -33.25
N GLU A 479 -8.09 -35.38 -33.74
CA GLU A 479 -7.40 -36.42 -34.53
C GLU A 479 -7.36 -36.11 -36.04
N GLY A 480 -7.92 -34.98 -36.50
CA GLY A 480 -7.91 -34.55 -37.90
C GLY A 480 -6.59 -33.87 -38.31
N GLU A 481 -6.53 -33.46 -39.59
CA GLU A 481 -5.37 -32.84 -40.19
C GLU A 481 -5.55 -31.33 -40.42
N SER A 482 -6.75 -30.79 -40.23
CA SER A 482 -7.03 -29.37 -40.46
C SER A 482 -6.49 -28.50 -39.30
N ASP A 483 -6.23 -27.24 -39.58
CA ASP A 483 -5.87 -26.27 -38.56
C ASP A 483 -7.03 -26.08 -37.57
N PHE A 484 -6.69 -25.73 -36.33
CA PHE A 484 -7.67 -25.35 -35.32
C PHE A 484 -8.18 -23.94 -35.53
N VAL A 485 -9.47 -23.73 -35.29
CA VAL A 485 -10.07 -22.40 -35.38
C VAL A 485 -9.70 -21.58 -34.17
N THR A 486 -9.02 -20.48 -34.39
CA THR A 486 -8.61 -19.51 -33.34
C THR A 486 -9.35 -18.17 -33.45
N ASN A 487 -9.99 -17.91 -34.63
CA ASN A 487 -10.82 -16.71 -34.88
C ASN A 487 -12.23 -17.15 -35.27
N TRP A 488 -13.27 -16.57 -34.64
CA TRP A 488 -14.67 -17.02 -34.81
C TRP A 488 -15.68 -15.86 -34.77
#